data_2e20dcde7e9bdfca132f4381677aa39e
#
_entry.id   2e20dcde7e9bdfca132f4381677aa39e
#
_cell.length_a   1.000
_cell.length_b   1.000
_cell.length_c   1.000
_cell.angle_alpha   90.00
_cell.angle_beta   90.00
_cell.angle_gamma   90.00
#
_symmetry.space_group_name_H-M   'P 1'
#
loop_
_entity.id
_entity.type
_entity.pdbx_description
1 polymer ?
#
loop_
_entity_poly.entity_id
_entity_poly.type
_entity_poly.pdbx_seq_one_letter_code
_entity_poly.pdbx_strand_id
1 'polypeptide(L)'
;MNQTVFDVAIIGYGPAGATLANLLGQYGLSVLVLEREGEIYPLPRASHFDGETMRVFETAGLRPQVESISRPGLKGMYFNNAAGETLLIRAGTQERGPHGCATNHYFHQPELEAVLRSGLQRYPQVQVRIRHEVTAIKDGADAATLQVTDLQTQQNHAVQARYVIGCDGARSLVRKVLGTRMRDLGLHQPWLVFDVRLKTNAPTLPDHTVQHCDPARPMTYCNVTGNRRRWEIMLMPGDQEDQMVQPETLWKLVSKWITPEQADIERAVIYTFHSVIAEGWRQGRLMLAGDAAHQTPPFLGQGMCAAIRDVSNLAWKLDAVLRGCADDALLDTYESERSPHVQAFIDLAVKLGDIIQTTDPQAARERDAKFKAGQPEIFQFPTPRLGPGIWLGEQAPVAQVFPQPTLANGHLLDTLLGLNFAVLGEDSVLAQVSEDTRERWLAQGVVTVAARDPEVKAWLDQQGVRAVLLRPDRYILGVAQSSAELDRISAVLPTAGALAHGC
;
A
#
# COMPACT_ATOMS: atom_id res chain seq x y z
N MET A 1 -16.01 -11.89 -35.28
CA MET A 1 -16.12 -12.34 -33.88
C MET A 1 -16.12 -11.08 -33.03
N ASN A 2 -17.17 -10.86 -32.23
CA ASN A 2 -17.14 -9.72 -31.31
C ASN A 2 -15.97 -9.91 -30.33
N GLN A 3 -15.05 -8.99 -30.35
CA GLN A 3 -13.90 -9.00 -29.44
C GLN A 3 -14.46 -8.74 -28.02
N THR A 4 -14.18 -9.62 -27.07
CA THR A 4 -14.62 -9.45 -25.67
C THR A 4 -13.95 -8.20 -25.11
N VAL A 5 -14.75 -7.23 -24.64
CA VAL A 5 -14.27 -6.05 -23.95
C VAL A 5 -14.27 -6.35 -22.45
N PHE A 6 -13.11 -6.26 -21.80
CA PHE A 6 -12.99 -6.39 -20.34
C PHE A 6 -13.43 -5.09 -19.66
N ASP A 7 -13.93 -5.19 -18.45
CA ASP A 7 -14.19 -4.00 -17.64
C ASP A 7 -12.87 -3.30 -17.29
N VAL A 8 -11.87 -4.07 -16.84
CA VAL A 8 -10.55 -3.53 -16.47
C VAL A 8 -9.42 -4.41 -17.02
N ALA A 9 -8.42 -3.78 -17.64
CA ALA A 9 -7.13 -4.40 -17.89
C ALA A 9 -6.09 -3.88 -16.90
N ILE A 10 -5.36 -4.78 -16.24
CA ILE A 10 -4.28 -4.47 -15.32
C ILE A 10 -2.97 -4.86 -15.98
N ILE A 11 -2.03 -3.91 -16.11
CA ILE A 11 -0.70 -4.16 -16.65
C ILE A 11 0.27 -4.26 -15.46
N GLY A 12 0.87 -5.46 -15.29
CA GLY A 12 1.70 -5.82 -14.16
C GLY A 12 0.99 -6.66 -13.11
N TYR A 13 1.63 -7.74 -12.66
CA TYR A 13 1.09 -8.73 -11.73
C TYR A 13 1.91 -8.84 -10.44
N GLY A 14 2.57 -7.74 -10.06
CA GLY A 14 3.18 -7.57 -8.74
C GLY A 14 2.13 -7.32 -7.64
N PRO A 15 2.56 -6.98 -6.40
CA PRO A 15 1.64 -6.84 -5.26
C PRO A 15 0.44 -5.91 -5.50
N ALA A 16 0.64 -4.76 -6.14
CA ALA A 16 -0.45 -3.82 -6.46
C ALA A 16 -1.45 -4.42 -7.44
N GLY A 17 -0.98 -4.91 -8.60
CA GLY A 17 -1.86 -5.45 -9.63
C GLY A 17 -2.59 -6.71 -9.17
N ALA A 18 -1.92 -7.60 -8.43
CA ALA A 18 -2.54 -8.80 -7.89
C ALA A 18 -3.59 -8.48 -6.80
N THR A 19 -3.34 -7.47 -5.96
CA THR A 19 -4.34 -7.01 -4.97
C THR A 19 -5.54 -6.37 -5.67
N LEU A 20 -5.31 -5.49 -6.65
CA LEU A 20 -6.38 -4.88 -7.42
C LEU A 20 -7.25 -5.95 -8.11
N ALA A 21 -6.62 -6.94 -8.74
CA ALA A 21 -7.34 -8.03 -9.40
C ALA A 21 -8.22 -8.84 -8.43
N ASN A 22 -7.75 -9.10 -7.18
CA ASN A 22 -8.56 -9.74 -6.15
C ASN A 22 -9.76 -8.88 -5.75
N LEU A 23 -9.56 -7.57 -5.51
CA LEU A 23 -10.64 -6.66 -5.14
C LEU A 23 -11.69 -6.53 -6.26
N LEU A 24 -11.25 -6.32 -7.51
CA LEU A 24 -12.17 -6.23 -8.66
C LEU A 24 -12.88 -7.55 -8.94
N GLY A 25 -12.17 -8.68 -8.77
CA GLY A 25 -12.77 -10.02 -8.87
C GLY A 25 -13.86 -10.24 -7.83
N GLN A 26 -13.67 -9.75 -6.61
CA GLN A 26 -14.67 -9.82 -5.54
C GLN A 26 -15.89 -8.94 -5.83
N TYR A 27 -15.72 -7.80 -6.51
CA TYR A 27 -16.81 -6.98 -7.05
C TYR A 27 -17.54 -7.65 -8.23
N GLY A 28 -17.01 -8.72 -8.79
CA GLY A 28 -17.63 -9.44 -9.92
C GLY A 28 -17.29 -8.87 -11.30
N LEU A 29 -16.34 -7.95 -11.39
CA LEU A 29 -15.93 -7.32 -12.65
C LEU A 29 -15.11 -8.28 -13.53
N SER A 30 -15.23 -8.12 -14.85
CA SER A 30 -14.40 -8.85 -15.82
C SER A 30 -13.03 -8.19 -15.93
N VAL A 31 -12.00 -8.90 -15.50
CA VAL A 31 -10.63 -8.36 -15.40
C VAL A 31 -9.66 -9.16 -16.25
N LEU A 32 -8.80 -8.47 -16.97
CA LEU A 32 -7.63 -9.05 -17.65
C LEU A 32 -6.36 -8.55 -16.99
N VAL A 33 -5.55 -9.47 -16.45
CA VAL A 33 -4.21 -9.17 -15.94
C VAL A 33 -3.18 -9.59 -16.97
N LEU A 34 -2.29 -8.66 -17.35
CA LEU A 34 -1.21 -8.88 -18.30
C LEU A 34 0.14 -8.73 -17.61
N GLU A 35 0.96 -9.79 -17.66
CA GLU A 35 2.28 -9.83 -17.04
C GLU A 35 3.30 -10.37 -18.04
N ARG A 36 4.38 -9.62 -18.25
CA ARG A 36 5.44 -10.02 -19.17
C ARG A 36 6.33 -11.14 -18.62
N GLU A 37 6.52 -11.19 -17.31
CA GLU A 37 7.33 -12.22 -16.66
C GLU A 37 6.55 -13.55 -16.59
N GLY A 38 7.26 -14.67 -16.74
CA GLY A 38 6.64 -16.00 -16.69
C GLY A 38 6.44 -16.52 -15.28
N GLU A 39 7.15 -15.96 -14.31
CA GLU A 39 7.19 -16.44 -12.93
C GLU A 39 7.16 -15.25 -11.96
N ILE A 40 6.91 -15.57 -10.69
CA ILE A 40 7.07 -14.59 -9.62
C ILE A 40 8.54 -14.20 -9.54
N TYR A 41 8.81 -12.90 -9.48
CA TYR A 41 10.19 -12.42 -9.33
C TYR A 41 10.78 -12.97 -8.02
N PRO A 42 11.85 -13.76 -8.06
CA PRO A 42 12.29 -14.54 -6.92
C PRO A 42 12.94 -13.69 -5.81
N LEU A 43 13.29 -12.44 -6.11
CA LEU A 43 14.05 -11.59 -5.20
C LEU A 43 13.13 -10.54 -4.56
N PRO A 44 13.01 -10.52 -3.22
CA PRO A 44 12.10 -9.63 -2.53
C PRO A 44 12.58 -8.17 -2.60
N ARG A 45 11.69 -7.25 -2.97
CA ARG A 45 11.92 -5.80 -2.84
C ARG A 45 11.49 -5.36 -1.44
N ALA A 46 10.22 -5.54 -1.10
CA ALA A 46 9.68 -5.25 0.22
C ALA A 46 9.89 -6.43 1.19
N SER A 47 10.05 -6.11 2.47
CA SER A 47 10.19 -7.09 3.56
C SER A 47 9.28 -6.78 4.76
N HIS A 48 8.49 -5.73 4.65
CA HIS A 48 7.63 -5.20 5.71
C HIS A 48 6.34 -4.64 5.13
N PHE A 49 5.22 -4.81 5.85
CA PHE A 49 3.98 -4.08 5.63
C PHE A 49 3.31 -3.74 6.96
N ASP A 50 2.41 -2.75 6.95
CA ASP A 50 1.70 -2.28 8.13
C ASP A 50 0.31 -2.91 8.30
N GLY A 51 -0.33 -2.61 9.44
CA GLY A 51 -1.64 -3.16 9.76
C GLY A 51 -2.77 -2.71 8.83
N GLU A 52 -2.69 -1.52 8.22
CA GLU A 52 -3.67 -1.09 7.23
C GLU A 52 -3.57 -1.92 5.95
N THR A 53 -2.36 -2.25 5.52
CA THR A 53 -2.12 -3.17 4.39
C THR A 53 -2.69 -4.56 4.68
N MET A 54 -2.51 -5.09 5.90
CA MET A 54 -3.14 -6.37 6.30
C MET A 54 -4.67 -6.29 6.21
N ARG A 55 -5.26 -5.16 6.60
CA ARG A 55 -6.69 -4.94 6.50
C ARG A 55 -7.20 -4.94 5.05
N VAL A 56 -6.41 -4.41 4.10
CA VAL A 56 -6.74 -4.53 2.67
C VAL A 56 -6.69 -5.99 2.20
N PHE A 57 -5.70 -6.78 2.65
CA PHE A 57 -5.67 -8.21 2.36
C PHE A 57 -6.84 -8.98 3.00
N GLU A 58 -7.30 -8.54 4.18
CA GLU A 58 -8.54 -9.05 4.79
C GLU A 58 -9.75 -8.74 3.91
N THR A 59 -9.90 -7.49 3.45
CA THR A 59 -10.94 -7.08 2.50
C THR A 59 -10.91 -7.94 1.23
N ALA A 60 -9.72 -8.26 0.73
CA ALA A 60 -9.54 -9.18 -0.39
C ALA A 60 -9.79 -10.67 -0.03
N GLY A 61 -10.13 -11.00 1.22
CA GLY A 61 -10.40 -12.36 1.69
C GLY A 61 -9.17 -13.25 1.77
N LEU A 62 -7.99 -12.68 2.03
CA LEU A 62 -6.70 -13.38 2.02
C LEU A 62 -5.94 -13.31 3.36
N ARG A 63 -6.52 -12.67 4.39
CA ARG A 63 -5.83 -12.47 5.66
C ARG A 63 -5.26 -13.76 6.27
N PRO A 64 -5.99 -14.89 6.38
CA PRO A 64 -5.44 -16.12 6.98
C PRO A 64 -4.19 -16.63 6.26
N GLN A 65 -4.19 -16.56 4.93
CA GLN A 65 -3.06 -16.98 4.10
C GLN A 65 -1.86 -16.04 4.26
N VAL A 66 -2.11 -14.71 4.32
CA VAL A 66 -1.06 -13.71 4.53
C VAL A 66 -0.47 -13.82 5.94
N GLU A 67 -1.29 -14.04 6.96
CA GLU A 67 -0.82 -14.29 8.33
C GLU A 67 0.08 -15.52 8.42
N SER A 68 -0.22 -16.59 7.67
CA SER A 68 0.59 -17.82 7.69
C SER A 68 2.00 -17.66 7.12
N ILE A 69 2.25 -16.64 6.28
CA ILE A 69 3.55 -16.37 5.64
C ILE A 69 4.24 -15.12 6.20
N SER A 70 3.62 -14.45 7.15
CA SER A 70 4.15 -13.24 7.79
C SER A 70 4.33 -13.43 9.29
N ARG A 71 5.06 -12.53 9.91
CA ARG A 71 5.18 -12.50 11.37
C ARG A 71 5.05 -11.07 11.90
N PRO A 72 4.44 -10.89 13.09
CA PRO A 72 4.38 -9.59 13.75
C PRO A 72 5.79 -9.03 14.05
N GLY A 73 5.97 -7.74 13.81
CA GLY A 73 7.18 -7.00 14.16
C GLY A 73 6.95 -6.15 15.42
N LEU A 74 7.06 -6.78 16.61
CA LEU A 74 6.61 -6.17 17.86
C LEU A 74 7.59 -5.15 18.47
N LYS A 75 8.84 -5.05 17.98
CA LYS A 75 9.85 -4.14 18.54
C LYS A 75 10.02 -2.83 17.77
N GLY A 76 9.40 -2.68 16.62
CA GLY A 76 9.56 -1.49 15.78
C GLY A 76 10.89 -1.45 15.02
N MET A 77 11.38 -0.23 14.74
CA MET A 77 12.63 0.02 14.02
C MET A 77 13.52 0.94 14.86
N TYR A 78 14.75 0.54 15.09
CA TYR A 78 15.73 1.26 15.93
C TYR A 78 16.72 2.00 15.05
N PHE A 79 17.00 3.25 15.40
CA PHE A 79 18.03 4.10 14.77
C PHE A 79 19.19 4.21 15.73
N ASN A 80 20.29 3.57 15.42
CA ASN A 80 21.47 3.51 16.29
C ASN A 80 22.62 4.31 15.67
N ASN A 81 23.34 5.09 16.49
CA ASN A 81 24.56 5.77 16.06
C ASN A 81 25.73 4.80 15.88
N ALA A 82 26.89 5.32 15.48
CA ALA A 82 28.11 4.52 15.28
C ALA A 82 28.60 3.79 16.55
N ALA A 83 28.29 4.32 17.74
CA ALA A 83 28.61 3.69 19.03
C ALA A 83 27.59 2.58 19.42
N GLY A 84 26.52 2.40 18.65
CA GLY A 84 25.44 1.45 18.96
C GLY A 84 24.37 2.01 19.91
N GLU A 85 24.44 3.29 20.26
CA GLU A 85 23.44 3.95 21.10
C GLU A 85 22.18 4.25 20.28
N THR A 86 21.00 3.95 20.82
CA THR A 86 19.73 4.21 20.15
C THR A 86 19.36 5.69 20.24
N LEU A 87 19.20 6.34 19.11
CA LEU A 87 18.79 7.73 18.96
C LEU A 87 17.27 7.87 18.95
N LEU A 88 16.63 7.01 18.14
CA LEU A 88 15.20 7.07 17.82
C LEU A 88 14.65 5.67 17.70
N ILE A 89 13.42 5.47 18.12
CA ILE A 89 12.65 4.24 17.89
C ILE A 89 11.37 4.60 17.14
N ARG A 90 11.23 4.10 15.92
CA ARG A 90 9.92 4.08 15.28
C ARG A 90 9.07 3.02 15.97
N ALA A 91 8.10 3.44 16.75
CA ALA A 91 7.19 2.55 17.45
C ALA A 91 6.27 1.80 16.47
N GLY A 92 5.79 0.70 16.89
CA GLY A 92 4.95 -0.21 16.11
C GLY A 92 4.81 -1.53 16.85
N THR A 93 4.64 -1.44 18.16
CA THR A 93 4.87 -2.54 19.11
C THR A 93 3.57 -3.13 19.65
N GLN A 94 2.43 -2.81 19.06
CA GLN A 94 1.16 -3.35 19.50
C GLN A 94 0.88 -4.66 18.76
N GLU A 95 0.60 -5.73 19.51
CA GLU A 95 0.10 -7.00 18.97
C GLU A 95 -1.26 -6.81 18.28
N ARG A 96 -2.07 -5.91 18.83
CA ARG A 96 -3.33 -5.47 18.26
C ARG A 96 -3.35 -3.94 18.16
N GLY A 97 -3.01 -3.44 16.98
CA GLY A 97 -3.10 -2.04 16.62
C GLY A 97 -4.52 -1.64 16.17
N PRO A 98 -4.67 -0.40 15.68
CA PRO A 98 -5.97 0.15 15.27
C PRO A 98 -6.64 -0.60 14.11
N HIS A 99 -5.92 -1.45 13.40
CA HIS A 99 -6.44 -2.24 12.27
C HIS A 99 -6.79 -3.70 12.64
N GLY A 100 -6.95 -4.02 13.93
CA GLY A 100 -7.34 -5.35 14.40
C GLY A 100 -6.29 -6.43 14.20
N CYS A 101 -5.04 -6.04 13.98
CA CYS A 101 -3.86 -6.91 13.84
C CYS A 101 -2.62 -6.17 14.36
N ALA A 102 -1.45 -6.80 14.31
CA ALA A 102 -0.20 -6.14 14.64
C ALA A 102 0.04 -4.92 13.73
N THR A 103 0.68 -3.88 14.28
CA THR A 103 0.96 -2.65 13.53
C THR A 103 2.02 -2.82 12.46
N ASN A 104 2.88 -3.83 12.59
CA ASN A 104 3.95 -4.16 11.64
C ASN A 104 4.00 -5.67 11.40
N HIS A 105 4.27 -6.05 10.15
CA HIS A 105 4.47 -7.43 9.73
C HIS A 105 5.72 -7.54 8.87
N TYR A 106 6.56 -8.53 9.17
CA TYR A 106 7.64 -8.93 8.28
C TYR A 106 7.18 -10.08 7.41
N PHE A 107 7.60 -10.09 6.16
CA PHE A 107 7.21 -11.10 5.18
C PHE A 107 8.29 -11.30 4.11
N HIS A 108 8.14 -12.35 3.31
CA HIS A 108 8.93 -12.58 2.11
C HIS A 108 8.06 -12.31 0.88
N GLN A 109 8.42 -11.31 0.06
CA GLN A 109 7.56 -10.82 -1.03
C GLN A 109 7.13 -11.89 -2.04
N PRO A 110 8.00 -12.83 -2.50
CA PRO A 110 7.57 -13.91 -3.39
C PRO A 110 6.45 -14.78 -2.80
N GLU A 111 6.47 -15.05 -1.49
CA GLU A 111 5.42 -15.80 -0.81
C GLU A 111 4.10 -15.01 -0.77
N LEU A 112 4.16 -13.70 -0.52
CA LEU A 112 2.98 -12.83 -0.58
C LEU A 112 2.39 -12.80 -2.00
N GLU A 113 3.22 -12.64 -3.02
CA GLU A 113 2.75 -12.64 -4.40
C GLU A 113 2.12 -13.99 -4.78
N ALA A 114 2.65 -15.12 -4.31
CA ALA A 114 2.04 -16.43 -4.51
C ALA A 114 0.65 -16.51 -3.86
N VAL A 115 0.47 -15.99 -2.64
CA VAL A 115 -0.82 -15.90 -1.96
C VAL A 115 -1.80 -15.04 -2.76
N LEU A 116 -1.39 -13.83 -3.16
CA LEU A 116 -2.24 -12.91 -3.93
C LEU A 116 -2.66 -13.52 -5.28
N ARG A 117 -1.74 -14.18 -5.99
CA ARG A 117 -2.00 -14.84 -7.28
C ARG A 117 -2.93 -16.04 -7.12
N SER A 118 -2.73 -16.87 -6.11
CA SER A 118 -3.60 -18.01 -5.82
C SER A 118 -5.03 -17.57 -5.44
N GLY A 119 -5.16 -16.42 -4.81
CA GLY A 119 -6.44 -15.81 -4.46
C GLY A 119 -7.39 -15.60 -5.66
N LEU A 120 -6.85 -15.37 -6.86
CA LEU A 120 -7.63 -15.14 -8.07
C LEU A 120 -8.36 -16.38 -8.58
N GLN A 121 -7.96 -17.58 -8.16
CA GLN A 121 -8.67 -18.82 -8.54
C GLN A 121 -10.14 -18.84 -8.07
N ARG A 122 -10.49 -17.97 -7.12
CA ARG A 122 -11.89 -17.78 -6.66
C ARG A 122 -12.78 -17.06 -7.68
N TYR A 123 -12.18 -16.40 -8.68
CA TYR A 123 -12.88 -15.48 -9.58
C TYR A 123 -12.73 -15.89 -11.04
N PRO A 124 -13.67 -16.68 -11.60
CA PRO A 124 -13.58 -17.19 -12.98
C PRO A 124 -13.63 -16.07 -14.04
N GLN A 125 -14.15 -14.89 -13.69
CA GLN A 125 -14.19 -13.72 -14.58
C GLN A 125 -12.88 -12.94 -14.62
N VAL A 126 -11.88 -13.30 -13.79
CA VAL A 126 -10.54 -12.71 -13.82
C VAL A 126 -9.62 -13.60 -14.65
N GLN A 127 -9.14 -13.08 -15.78
CA GLN A 127 -8.20 -13.78 -16.64
C GLN A 127 -6.79 -13.25 -16.40
N VAL A 128 -5.83 -14.16 -16.22
CA VAL A 128 -4.42 -13.82 -16.07
C VAL A 128 -3.65 -14.39 -17.25
N ARG A 129 -2.85 -13.54 -17.90
CA ARG A 129 -1.94 -13.92 -18.99
C ARG A 129 -0.52 -13.52 -18.64
N ILE A 130 0.26 -14.50 -18.19
CA ILE A 130 1.71 -14.36 -17.97
C ILE A 130 2.45 -14.52 -19.29
N ARG A 131 3.68 -14.01 -19.38
CA ARG A 131 4.47 -13.94 -20.63
C ARG A 131 3.74 -13.17 -21.75
N HIS A 132 2.94 -12.20 -21.37
CA HIS A 132 2.24 -11.32 -22.29
C HIS A 132 2.66 -9.88 -22.05
N GLU A 133 3.37 -9.30 -23.00
CA GLU A 133 3.87 -7.94 -22.92
C GLU A 133 2.93 -6.98 -23.68
N VAL A 134 2.49 -5.93 -22.97
CA VAL A 134 1.79 -4.82 -23.63
C VAL A 134 2.82 -3.92 -24.28
N THR A 135 2.73 -3.76 -25.60
CA THR A 135 3.70 -2.98 -26.39
C THR A 135 3.17 -1.61 -26.78
N ALA A 136 1.86 -1.43 -26.89
CA ALA A 136 1.22 -0.15 -27.15
C ALA A 136 -0.19 -0.10 -26.57
N ILE A 137 -0.65 1.10 -26.25
CA ILE A 137 -2.00 1.38 -25.74
C ILE A 137 -2.54 2.57 -26.52
N LYS A 138 -3.78 2.43 -26.98
CA LYS A 138 -4.53 3.51 -27.61
C LYS A 138 -5.84 3.70 -26.85
N ASP A 139 -6.03 4.88 -26.27
CA ASP A 139 -7.31 5.25 -25.66
C ASP A 139 -8.35 5.47 -26.75
N GLY A 140 -9.59 5.12 -26.47
CA GLY A 140 -10.73 5.22 -27.40
C GLY A 140 -11.97 5.74 -26.68
N ALA A 141 -13.02 6.08 -27.43
CA ALA A 141 -14.24 6.65 -26.90
C ALA A 141 -14.93 5.72 -25.88
N ASP A 142 -15.05 4.42 -26.20
CA ASP A 142 -15.77 3.46 -25.37
C ASP A 142 -14.85 2.47 -24.63
N ALA A 143 -13.68 2.18 -25.19
CA ALA A 143 -12.69 1.27 -24.62
C ALA A 143 -11.28 1.62 -25.10
N ALA A 144 -10.29 1.35 -24.27
CA ALA A 144 -8.90 1.36 -24.67
C ALA A 144 -8.53 0.06 -25.38
N THR A 145 -7.65 0.16 -26.39
CA THR A 145 -7.10 -0.98 -27.13
C THR A 145 -5.63 -1.17 -26.76
N LEU A 146 -5.28 -2.36 -26.29
CA LEU A 146 -3.93 -2.76 -25.96
C LEU A 146 -3.38 -3.69 -27.03
N GLN A 147 -2.18 -3.40 -27.53
CA GLN A 147 -1.42 -4.33 -28.36
C GLN A 147 -0.58 -5.22 -27.44
N VAL A 148 -0.74 -6.51 -27.57
CA VAL A 148 -0.16 -7.50 -26.67
C VAL A 148 0.64 -8.50 -27.48
N THR A 149 1.89 -8.73 -27.08
CA THR A 149 2.75 -9.79 -27.62
C THR A 149 2.76 -10.96 -26.64
N ASP A 150 2.37 -12.13 -27.10
CA ASP A 150 2.65 -13.40 -26.39
C ASP A 150 4.14 -13.71 -26.57
N LEU A 151 4.90 -13.62 -25.50
CA LEU A 151 6.37 -13.81 -25.51
C LEU A 151 6.78 -15.28 -25.73
N GLN A 152 5.85 -16.22 -25.59
CA GLN A 152 6.11 -17.63 -25.85
C GLN A 152 5.96 -17.97 -27.34
N THR A 153 4.92 -17.44 -27.96
CA THR A 153 4.59 -17.74 -29.38
C THR A 153 5.02 -16.64 -30.35
N GLN A 154 5.44 -15.45 -29.81
CA GLN A 154 5.76 -14.24 -30.57
C GLN A 154 4.58 -13.71 -31.40
N GLN A 155 3.35 -14.11 -31.06
CA GLN A 155 2.15 -13.64 -31.75
C GLN A 155 1.66 -12.34 -31.12
N ASN A 156 1.27 -11.42 -32.00
CA ASN A 156 0.65 -10.16 -31.61
C ASN A 156 -0.88 -10.26 -31.72
N HIS A 157 -1.58 -9.75 -30.72
CA HIS A 157 -3.02 -9.63 -30.75
C HIS A 157 -3.46 -8.34 -30.03
N ALA A 158 -4.69 -7.91 -30.31
CA ALA A 158 -5.28 -6.77 -29.64
C ALA A 158 -6.30 -7.24 -28.60
N VAL A 159 -6.35 -6.56 -27.48
CA VAL A 159 -7.39 -6.71 -26.46
C VAL A 159 -8.02 -5.36 -26.13
N GLN A 160 -9.28 -5.36 -25.68
CA GLN A 160 -10.00 -4.15 -25.34
C GLN A 160 -10.44 -4.17 -23.87
N ALA A 161 -10.37 -3.02 -23.21
CA ALA A 161 -10.88 -2.85 -21.85
C ALA A 161 -11.47 -1.44 -21.67
N ARG A 162 -12.49 -1.33 -20.83
CA ARG A 162 -13.12 -0.04 -20.51
C ARG A 162 -12.15 0.86 -19.74
N TYR A 163 -11.36 0.29 -18.86
CA TYR A 163 -10.28 0.98 -18.13
C TYR A 163 -8.99 0.17 -18.16
N VAL A 164 -7.84 0.87 -18.10
CA VAL A 164 -6.51 0.28 -18.06
C VAL A 164 -5.75 0.84 -16.86
N ILE A 165 -5.28 -0.04 -15.99
CA ILE A 165 -4.54 0.34 -14.78
C ILE A 165 -3.10 -0.12 -14.90
N GLY A 166 -2.16 0.85 -14.94
CA GLY A 166 -0.73 0.61 -14.91
C GLY A 166 -0.23 0.31 -13.51
N CYS A 167 -0.03 -0.98 -13.22
CA CYS A 167 0.67 -1.50 -12.05
C CYS A 167 2.06 -2.03 -12.46
N ASP A 168 2.63 -1.49 -13.55
CA ASP A 168 3.79 -1.96 -14.28
C ASP A 168 5.13 -1.38 -13.78
N GLY A 169 5.10 -0.84 -12.56
CA GLY A 169 6.28 -0.49 -11.79
C GLY A 169 7.01 0.77 -12.26
N ALA A 170 8.23 0.95 -11.77
CA ALA A 170 9.04 2.16 -11.95
C ALA A 170 9.30 2.54 -13.42
N ARG A 171 9.28 1.56 -14.35
CA ARG A 171 9.50 1.76 -15.79
C ARG A 171 8.21 1.77 -16.60
N SER A 172 7.09 2.10 -15.98
CA SER A 172 5.73 2.00 -16.51
C SER A 172 5.59 2.46 -17.96
N LEU A 173 5.00 1.56 -18.79
CA LEU A 173 4.55 1.88 -20.13
C LEU A 173 3.32 2.79 -20.10
N VAL A 174 2.39 2.52 -19.17
CA VAL A 174 1.15 3.33 -19.04
C VAL A 174 1.51 4.78 -18.75
N ARG A 175 2.47 5.04 -17.82
CA ARG A 175 2.95 6.40 -17.55
C ARG A 175 3.57 7.07 -18.78
N LYS A 176 4.32 6.33 -19.59
CA LYS A 176 4.90 6.85 -20.83
C LYS A 176 3.83 7.22 -21.85
N VAL A 177 2.78 6.39 -21.98
CA VAL A 177 1.63 6.65 -22.86
C VAL A 177 0.84 7.87 -22.40
N LEU A 178 0.64 8.04 -21.12
CA LEU A 178 0.02 9.23 -20.52
C LEU A 178 0.86 10.50 -20.74
N GLY A 179 2.15 10.37 -21.02
CA GLY A 179 3.06 11.52 -21.10
C GLY A 179 3.29 12.20 -19.74
N THR A 180 2.97 11.52 -18.65
CA THR A 180 3.03 12.04 -17.28
C THR A 180 4.46 12.29 -16.83
N ARG A 181 4.71 13.47 -16.26
CA ARG A 181 6.00 13.85 -15.67
C ARG A 181 6.12 13.28 -14.26
N MET A 182 7.33 12.91 -13.86
CA MET A 182 7.66 12.59 -12.47
C MET A 182 8.20 13.85 -11.80
N ARG A 183 7.51 14.32 -10.75
CA ARG A 183 8.02 15.38 -9.88
C ARG A 183 9.05 14.77 -8.94
N ASP A 184 10.26 15.32 -9.01
CA ASP A 184 11.37 14.92 -8.16
C ASP A 184 11.27 15.57 -6.79
N LEU A 185 11.43 14.78 -5.73
CA LEU A 185 11.38 15.21 -4.34
C LEU A 185 12.78 15.20 -3.67
N GLY A 186 13.84 15.05 -4.48
CA GLY A 186 15.21 15.36 -4.13
C GLY A 186 16.06 14.23 -3.58
N LEU A 187 15.58 12.99 -3.51
CA LEU A 187 16.41 11.87 -3.06
C LEU A 187 16.71 10.89 -4.19
N HIS A 188 18.01 10.72 -4.49
CA HIS A 188 18.53 9.75 -5.46
C HIS A 188 19.81 9.15 -4.91
N GLN A 189 19.71 8.02 -4.20
CA GLN A 189 20.85 7.42 -3.53
C GLN A 189 21.00 5.95 -3.90
N PRO A 190 22.15 5.50 -4.43
CA PRO A 190 22.41 4.09 -4.67
C PRO A 190 22.69 3.34 -3.37
N TRP A 191 22.03 2.19 -3.22
CA TRP A 191 22.18 1.29 -2.09
C TRP A 191 22.35 -0.14 -2.57
N LEU A 192 23.28 -0.86 -1.97
CA LEU A 192 23.43 -2.30 -2.13
C LEU A 192 22.39 -3.00 -1.25
N VAL A 193 21.54 -3.82 -1.85
CA VAL A 193 20.61 -4.71 -1.14
C VAL A 193 21.21 -6.11 -1.13
N PHE A 194 21.52 -6.59 0.06
CA PHE A 194 22.20 -7.86 0.31
C PHE A 194 21.35 -8.78 1.18
N ASP A 195 20.82 -9.84 0.58
CA ASP A 195 19.99 -10.85 1.25
C ASP A 195 20.78 -12.14 1.48
N VAL A 196 20.64 -12.69 2.69
CA VAL A 196 21.26 -13.97 3.07
C VAL A 196 20.26 -14.90 3.71
N ARG A 197 20.58 -16.20 3.64
CA ARG A 197 19.91 -17.27 4.37
C ARG A 197 20.84 -17.81 5.46
N LEU A 198 20.45 -17.64 6.73
CA LEU A 198 21.21 -18.12 7.87
C LEU A 198 21.23 -19.64 7.93
N LYS A 199 22.37 -20.21 8.29
CA LYS A 199 22.55 -21.63 8.62
C LYS A 199 22.28 -21.86 10.11
N THR A 200 22.27 -23.11 10.54
CA THR A 200 21.96 -23.52 11.92
C THR A 200 22.98 -23.04 12.96
N ASN A 201 24.21 -22.76 12.53
CA ASN A 201 25.30 -22.27 13.36
C ASN A 201 25.43 -20.73 13.38
N ALA A 202 24.45 -20.00 12.81
CA ALA A 202 24.45 -18.56 12.80
C ALA A 202 24.24 -17.98 14.21
N PRO A 203 24.84 -16.81 14.53
CA PRO A 203 24.64 -16.14 15.81
C PRO A 203 23.22 -15.60 15.91
N THR A 204 22.80 -15.30 17.15
CA THR A 204 21.56 -14.57 17.39
C THR A 204 21.71 -13.13 16.92
N LEU A 205 20.93 -12.75 15.92
CA LEU A 205 20.85 -11.40 15.38
C LEU A 205 19.59 -10.69 15.93
N PRO A 206 19.52 -9.36 15.86
CA PRO A 206 18.33 -8.61 16.26
C PRO A 206 17.07 -9.15 15.57
N ASP A 207 15.97 -9.26 16.32
CA ASP A 207 14.68 -9.73 15.81
C ASP A 207 13.80 -8.57 15.24
N HIS A 208 14.39 -7.40 15.10
CA HIS A 208 13.78 -6.17 14.59
C HIS A 208 14.70 -5.48 13.58
N THR A 209 14.16 -4.47 12.89
CA THR A 209 14.94 -3.66 11.95
C THR A 209 15.83 -2.67 12.71
N VAL A 210 17.09 -2.55 12.29
CA VAL A 210 18.06 -1.59 12.83
C VAL A 210 18.60 -0.71 11.71
N GLN A 211 18.46 0.60 11.86
CA GLN A 211 19.10 1.61 11.05
C GLN A 211 20.44 1.97 11.70
N HIS A 212 21.54 1.60 11.07
CA HIS A 212 22.88 1.95 11.51
C HIS A 212 23.25 3.32 10.92
N CYS A 213 23.05 4.37 11.72
CA CYS A 213 23.35 5.77 11.36
C CYS A 213 24.84 6.07 11.54
N ASP A 214 25.70 5.21 11.00
CA ASP A 214 27.15 5.34 11.05
C ASP A 214 27.63 6.22 9.87
N PRO A 215 28.25 7.39 10.12
CA PRO A 215 28.72 8.26 9.05
C PRO A 215 29.76 7.63 8.14
N ALA A 216 30.49 6.61 8.62
CA ALA A 216 31.46 5.88 7.79
C ALA A 216 30.80 4.96 6.76
N ARG A 217 29.64 4.38 7.09
CA ARG A 217 28.86 3.49 6.19
C ARG A 217 27.43 3.33 6.72
N PRO A 218 26.51 4.20 6.31
CA PRO A 218 25.09 4.02 6.64
C PRO A 218 24.55 2.70 6.12
N MET A 219 23.77 1.99 6.97
CA MET A 219 23.13 0.74 6.56
C MET A 219 21.88 0.43 7.35
N THR A 220 21.01 -0.38 6.76
CA THR A 220 19.83 -0.94 7.39
C THR A 220 19.99 -2.45 7.53
N TYR A 221 19.74 -2.98 8.70
CA TYR A 221 19.54 -4.41 8.93
C TYR A 221 18.05 -4.71 9.05
N CYS A 222 17.55 -5.69 8.30
CA CYS A 222 16.17 -6.17 8.37
C CYS A 222 16.11 -7.64 8.76
N ASN A 223 15.34 -7.95 9.81
CA ASN A 223 14.99 -9.31 10.14
C ASN A 223 13.73 -9.70 9.34
N VAL A 224 13.92 -10.37 8.20
CA VAL A 224 12.83 -10.90 7.36
C VAL A 224 12.21 -12.14 8.02
N THR A 225 11.42 -12.93 7.32
CA THR A 225 10.82 -14.17 7.85
C THR A 225 11.78 -15.34 7.84
N GLY A 226 11.58 -16.30 8.76
CA GLY A 226 12.39 -17.51 8.85
C GLY A 226 13.86 -17.20 9.11
N ASN A 227 14.74 -17.84 8.35
CA ASN A 227 16.18 -17.67 8.44
C ASN A 227 16.75 -16.63 7.47
N ARG A 228 15.92 -15.81 6.83
CA ARG A 228 16.35 -14.74 5.91
C ARG A 228 16.71 -13.49 6.67
N ARG A 229 17.79 -12.82 6.26
CA ARG A 229 18.25 -11.53 6.76
C ARG A 229 18.66 -10.66 5.60
N ARG A 230 18.44 -9.36 5.76
CA ARG A 230 18.79 -8.35 4.75
C ARG A 230 19.68 -7.28 5.36
N TRP A 231 20.69 -6.87 4.61
CA TRP A 231 21.39 -5.60 4.80
C TRP A 231 21.16 -4.73 3.57
N GLU A 232 20.81 -3.49 3.81
CA GLU A 232 20.80 -2.43 2.80
C GLU A 232 21.95 -1.50 3.16
N ILE A 233 22.90 -1.32 2.26
CA ILE A 233 24.18 -0.66 2.54
C ILE A 233 24.37 0.50 1.57
N MET A 234 24.48 1.71 2.07
CA MET A 234 24.67 2.89 1.27
C MET A 234 26.00 2.83 0.50
N LEU A 235 25.99 3.13 -0.80
CA LEU A 235 27.21 3.31 -1.56
C LEU A 235 27.82 4.66 -1.21
N MET A 236 29.10 4.64 -0.86
CA MET A 236 29.87 5.83 -0.53
C MET A 236 30.62 6.36 -1.77
N PRO A 237 31.00 7.66 -1.78
CA PRO A 237 31.85 8.19 -2.83
C PRO A 237 33.12 7.35 -3.00
N GLY A 238 33.36 6.88 -4.23
CA GLY A 238 34.51 6.03 -4.57
C GLY A 238 34.20 4.53 -4.61
N ASP A 239 33.05 4.08 -4.11
CA ASP A 239 32.63 2.69 -4.29
C ASP A 239 32.35 2.40 -5.76
N GLN A 240 32.81 1.24 -6.24
CA GLN A 240 32.53 0.76 -7.60
C GLN A 240 31.42 -0.30 -7.53
N GLU A 241 30.36 -0.10 -8.28
CA GLU A 241 29.14 -0.96 -8.20
C GLU A 241 29.45 -2.43 -8.46
N ASP A 242 30.31 -2.72 -9.44
CA ASP A 242 30.74 -4.08 -9.79
C ASP A 242 31.56 -4.76 -8.69
N GLN A 243 32.31 -4.00 -7.91
CA GLN A 243 33.08 -4.49 -6.76
C GLN A 243 32.21 -4.68 -5.52
N MET A 244 31.22 -3.80 -5.33
CA MET A 244 30.34 -3.83 -4.14
C MET A 244 29.45 -5.09 -4.10
N VAL A 245 29.15 -5.70 -5.23
CA VAL A 245 28.35 -6.94 -5.30
C VAL A 245 29.19 -8.23 -5.24
N GLN A 246 30.53 -8.13 -5.15
CA GLN A 246 31.39 -9.32 -5.07
C GLN A 246 31.31 -9.97 -3.70
N PRO A 247 31.29 -11.30 -3.62
CA PRO A 247 31.15 -12.03 -2.34
C PRO A 247 32.16 -11.62 -1.27
N GLU A 248 33.42 -11.40 -1.64
CA GLU A 248 34.47 -10.97 -0.72
C GLU A 248 34.17 -9.60 -0.09
N THR A 249 33.68 -8.65 -0.86
CA THR A 249 33.26 -7.33 -0.38
C THR A 249 32.03 -7.43 0.51
N LEU A 250 31.06 -8.22 0.12
CA LEU A 250 29.81 -8.44 0.88
C LEU A 250 30.12 -8.98 2.28
N TRP A 251 30.91 -10.05 2.35
CA TRP A 251 31.28 -10.64 3.65
C TRP A 251 32.12 -9.72 4.51
N LYS A 252 32.99 -8.90 3.92
CA LYS A 252 33.76 -7.88 4.64
C LYS A 252 32.83 -6.83 5.27
N LEU A 253 31.80 -6.37 4.54
CA LEU A 253 30.85 -5.36 5.00
C LEU A 253 30.02 -5.83 6.20
N VAL A 254 29.67 -7.11 6.26
CA VAL A 254 28.83 -7.67 7.34
C VAL A 254 29.59 -8.53 8.35
N SER A 255 30.94 -8.56 8.28
CA SER A 255 31.81 -9.44 9.06
C SER A 255 31.65 -9.33 10.58
N LYS A 256 31.20 -8.20 11.10
CA LYS A 256 30.92 -8.03 12.54
C LYS A 256 29.65 -8.73 13.02
N TRP A 257 28.78 -9.19 12.09
CA TRP A 257 27.52 -9.85 12.42
C TRP A 257 27.50 -11.32 12.02
N ILE A 258 27.96 -11.65 10.81
CA ILE A 258 27.95 -13.00 10.25
C ILE A 258 29.15 -13.26 9.36
N THR A 259 29.43 -14.55 9.14
CA THR A 259 30.52 -15.04 8.28
C THR A 259 29.97 -15.96 7.17
N PRO A 260 30.79 -16.28 6.12
CA PRO A 260 30.39 -17.21 5.06
C PRO A 260 30.02 -18.62 5.53
N GLU A 261 30.60 -19.04 6.68
CA GLU A 261 30.28 -20.35 7.27
C GLU A 261 28.89 -20.37 7.91
N GLN A 262 28.35 -19.19 8.26
CA GLN A 262 27.10 -19.01 9.01
C GLN A 262 25.89 -18.67 8.14
N ALA A 263 26.11 -18.25 6.88
CA ALA A 263 25.05 -17.89 5.96
C ALA A 263 25.43 -18.13 4.50
N ASP A 264 24.43 -18.27 3.66
CA ASP A 264 24.56 -18.31 2.20
C ASP A 264 24.01 -17.01 1.60
N ILE A 265 24.66 -16.47 0.57
CA ILE A 265 24.18 -15.32 -0.19
C ILE A 265 22.97 -15.74 -1.00
N GLU A 266 21.85 -15.09 -0.82
CA GLU A 266 20.64 -15.27 -1.62
C GLU A 266 20.55 -14.20 -2.73
N ARG A 267 21.04 -12.98 -2.45
CA ARG A 267 21.02 -11.86 -3.38
C ARG A 267 22.04 -10.78 -3.04
N ALA A 268 22.60 -10.15 -4.09
CA ALA A 268 23.30 -8.88 -3.98
C ALA A 268 22.99 -8.04 -5.23
N VAL A 269 22.41 -6.85 -5.06
CA VAL A 269 22.04 -5.98 -6.17
C VAL A 269 22.04 -4.52 -5.70
N ILE A 270 22.41 -3.63 -6.59
CA ILE A 270 22.38 -2.19 -6.34
C ILE A 270 21.07 -1.62 -6.91
N TYR A 271 20.36 -0.86 -6.07
CA TYR A 271 19.20 -0.06 -6.46
C TYR A 271 19.46 1.40 -6.13
N THR A 272 19.09 2.27 -7.06
CA THR A 272 18.97 3.70 -6.74
C THR A 272 17.58 3.94 -6.17
N PHE A 273 17.54 4.37 -4.92
CA PHE A 273 16.30 4.79 -4.28
C PHE A 273 15.92 6.19 -4.77
N HIS A 274 14.67 6.35 -5.15
CA HIS A 274 14.13 7.61 -5.65
C HIS A 274 12.98 8.07 -4.77
N SER A 275 12.82 9.39 -4.65
CA SER A 275 11.62 10.03 -4.12
C SER A 275 10.97 10.83 -5.24
N VAL A 276 9.99 10.23 -5.91
CA VAL A 276 9.31 10.83 -7.06
C VAL A 276 7.82 10.53 -7.06
N ILE A 277 7.02 11.47 -7.55
CA ILE A 277 5.57 11.34 -7.72
C ILE A 277 5.18 11.78 -9.14
N ALA A 278 4.34 11.01 -9.80
CA ALA A 278 3.74 11.37 -11.09
C ALA A 278 2.77 12.55 -10.93
N GLU A 279 2.76 13.44 -11.91
CA GLU A 279 1.80 14.55 -12.02
C GLU A 279 0.77 14.22 -13.09
N GLY A 280 -0.40 13.74 -12.69
CA GLY A 280 -1.43 13.21 -13.56
C GLY A 280 -1.43 11.68 -13.54
N TRP A 281 -2.20 11.10 -12.59
CA TRP A 281 -2.33 9.64 -12.46
C TRP A 281 -3.43 9.07 -13.35
N ARG A 282 -4.26 9.95 -13.91
CA ARG A 282 -5.37 9.59 -14.79
C ARG A 282 -5.42 10.48 -16.02
N GLN A 283 -5.67 9.87 -17.17
CA GLN A 283 -6.13 10.55 -18.38
C GLN A 283 -7.10 9.62 -19.12
N GLY A 284 -8.34 10.06 -19.26
CA GLY A 284 -9.37 9.24 -19.87
C GLY A 284 -9.52 7.91 -19.14
N ARG A 285 -9.31 6.81 -19.86
CA ARG A 285 -9.46 5.45 -19.36
C ARG A 285 -8.19 4.85 -18.75
N LEU A 286 -7.07 5.56 -18.83
CA LEU A 286 -5.77 5.10 -18.37
C LEU A 286 -5.46 5.67 -16.99
N MET A 287 -5.02 4.82 -16.06
CA MET A 287 -4.66 5.22 -14.69
C MET A 287 -3.38 4.53 -14.21
N LEU A 288 -2.69 5.14 -13.26
CA LEU A 288 -1.46 4.64 -12.65
C LEU A 288 -1.71 4.22 -11.19
N ALA A 289 -1.01 3.18 -10.72
CA ALA A 289 -0.99 2.79 -9.32
C ALA A 289 0.39 2.25 -8.91
N GLY A 290 0.75 2.44 -7.64
CA GLY A 290 2.00 2.00 -7.07
C GLY A 290 3.23 2.64 -7.72
N ASP A 291 4.31 1.87 -7.92
CA ASP A 291 5.58 2.38 -8.47
C ASP A 291 5.43 3.04 -9.85
N ALA A 292 4.34 2.78 -10.58
CA ALA A 292 4.02 3.49 -11.81
C ALA A 292 3.64 4.96 -11.54
N ALA A 293 3.01 5.24 -10.40
CA ALA A 293 2.57 6.57 -9.99
C ALA A 293 3.57 7.26 -9.05
N HIS A 294 4.26 6.52 -8.18
CA HIS A 294 5.20 7.09 -7.19
C HIS A 294 6.26 6.08 -6.76
N GLN A 295 7.44 6.58 -6.41
CA GLN A 295 8.52 5.78 -5.83
C GLN A 295 8.91 6.41 -4.48
N THR A 296 8.98 5.57 -3.45
CA THR A 296 9.23 5.98 -2.08
C THR A 296 10.54 5.38 -1.59
N PRO A 297 11.44 6.17 -0.95
CA PRO A 297 12.63 5.62 -0.32
C PRO A 297 12.25 4.58 0.76
N PRO A 298 13.06 3.52 0.95
CA PRO A 298 12.67 2.37 1.77
C PRO A 298 12.75 2.63 3.28
N PHE A 299 13.23 3.78 3.74
CA PHE A 299 13.50 4.08 5.15
C PHE A 299 12.29 3.98 6.10
N LEU A 300 11.08 3.99 5.55
CA LEU A 300 9.83 3.73 6.27
C LEU A 300 9.21 2.36 5.94
N GLY A 301 9.67 1.67 4.89
CA GLY A 301 9.04 0.46 4.39
C GLY A 301 7.63 0.68 3.82
N GLN A 302 7.33 1.84 3.24
CA GLN A 302 5.97 2.24 2.85
C GLN A 302 5.66 2.17 1.36
N GLY A 303 6.61 1.87 0.47
CA GLY A 303 6.36 1.87 -0.98
C GLY A 303 5.26 0.89 -1.39
N MET A 304 5.37 -0.39 -1.01
CA MET A 304 4.33 -1.39 -1.28
C MET A 304 3.02 -1.07 -0.54
N CYS A 305 3.09 -0.59 0.70
CA CYS A 305 1.89 -0.22 1.47
C CYS A 305 1.11 0.92 0.78
N ALA A 306 1.80 1.93 0.27
CA ALA A 306 1.18 3.00 -0.50
C ALA A 306 0.49 2.46 -1.77
N ALA A 307 1.16 1.56 -2.50
CA ALA A 307 0.61 0.91 -3.69
C ALA A 307 -0.67 0.08 -3.38
N ILE A 308 -0.71 -0.62 -2.25
CA ILE A 308 -1.89 -1.38 -1.81
C ILE A 308 -3.04 -0.43 -1.43
N ARG A 309 -2.74 0.71 -0.77
CA ARG A 309 -3.73 1.75 -0.49
C ARG A 309 -4.28 2.40 -1.75
N ASP A 310 -3.43 2.61 -2.77
CA ASP A 310 -3.87 3.16 -4.06
C ASP A 310 -4.95 2.26 -4.68
N VAL A 311 -4.66 0.97 -4.79
CA VAL A 311 -5.58 0.04 -5.42
C VAL A 311 -6.83 -0.23 -4.58
N SER A 312 -6.75 -0.12 -3.25
CA SER A 312 -7.91 -0.16 -2.37
C SER A 312 -8.84 1.04 -2.59
N ASN A 313 -8.28 2.23 -2.72
CA ASN A 313 -9.02 3.45 -3.04
C ASN A 313 -9.64 3.40 -4.44
N LEU A 314 -8.92 2.88 -5.42
CA LEU A 314 -9.35 2.83 -6.82
C LEU A 314 -10.42 1.77 -7.09
N ALA A 315 -10.33 0.60 -6.42
CA ALA A 315 -11.17 -0.55 -6.73
C ALA A 315 -12.67 -0.27 -6.59
N TRP A 316 -13.11 0.33 -5.46
CA TRP A 316 -14.52 0.64 -5.26
C TRP A 316 -15.03 1.77 -6.17
N LYS A 317 -14.16 2.70 -6.56
CA LYS A 317 -14.50 3.78 -7.50
C LYS A 317 -14.73 3.22 -8.89
N LEU A 318 -13.88 2.29 -9.33
CA LEU A 318 -14.05 1.58 -10.59
C LEU A 318 -15.36 0.77 -10.60
N ASP A 319 -15.66 0.05 -9.51
CA ASP A 319 -16.91 -0.70 -9.38
C ASP A 319 -18.13 0.23 -9.49
N ALA A 320 -18.15 1.33 -8.71
CA ALA A 320 -19.26 2.28 -8.73
C ALA A 320 -19.50 2.89 -10.12
N VAL A 321 -18.45 3.26 -10.83
CA VAL A 321 -18.55 3.82 -12.19
C VAL A 321 -18.95 2.75 -13.21
N LEU A 322 -18.37 1.57 -13.15
CA LEU A 322 -18.63 0.49 -14.09
C LEU A 322 -20.04 -0.07 -13.99
N ARG A 323 -20.63 -0.06 -12.79
CA ARG A 323 -22.05 -0.40 -12.56
C ARG A 323 -23.01 0.74 -12.88
N GLY A 324 -22.53 1.94 -13.16
CA GLY A 324 -23.36 3.12 -13.37
C GLY A 324 -23.95 3.69 -12.08
N CYS A 325 -23.38 3.37 -10.92
CA CYS A 325 -23.75 3.91 -9.61
C CYS A 325 -23.07 5.27 -9.33
N ALA A 326 -22.11 5.66 -10.16
CA ALA A 326 -21.42 6.95 -10.09
C ALA A 326 -21.02 7.42 -11.48
N ASP A 327 -20.88 8.73 -11.63
CA ASP A 327 -20.31 9.35 -12.83
C ASP A 327 -18.80 9.09 -12.94
N ASP A 328 -18.28 9.09 -14.16
CA ASP A 328 -16.84 8.88 -14.45
C ASP A 328 -15.93 9.87 -13.70
N ALA A 329 -16.43 11.08 -13.39
CA ALA A 329 -15.74 12.10 -12.60
C ALA A 329 -15.35 11.62 -11.17
N LEU A 330 -16.00 10.57 -10.63
CA LEU A 330 -15.58 9.94 -9.37
C LEU A 330 -14.11 9.48 -9.45
N LEU A 331 -13.66 8.99 -10.59
CA LEU A 331 -12.29 8.52 -10.79
C LEU A 331 -11.24 9.64 -10.73
N ASP A 332 -11.63 10.91 -10.98
CA ASP A 332 -10.72 12.07 -10.85
C ASP A 332 -10.32 12.31 -9.39
N THR A 333 -11.15 11.85 -8.45
CA THR A 333 -10.84 11.94 -7.02
C THR A 333 -9.75 10.95 -6.57
N TYR A 334 -9.36 9.99 -7.39
CA TYR A 334 -8.33 9.01 -7.05
C TYR A 334 -6.97 9.68 -6.81
N GLU A 335 -6.48 10.46 -7.77
CA GLU A 335 -5.21 11.18 -7.64
C GLU A 335 -5.28 12.27 -6.56
N SER A 336 -6.35 13.07 -6.55
CA SER A 336 -6.47 14.18 -5.60
C SER A 336 -6.52 13.70 -4.15
N GLU A 337 -7.05 12.52 -3.87
CA GLU A 337 -7.04 11.88 -2.55
C GLU A 337 -5.70 11.23 -2.22
N ARG A 338 -5.13 10.46 -3.17
CA ARG A 338 -3.98 9.59 -2.91
C ARG A 338 -2.65 10.31 -3.01
N SER A 339 -2.48 11.22 -3.97
CA SER A 339 -1.18 11.89 -4.18
C SER A 339 -0.70 12.67 -2.96
N PRO A 340 -1.53 13.53 -2.29
CA PRO A 340 -1.11 14.20 -1.06
C PRO A 340 -0.83 13.23 0.10
N HIS A 341 -1.61 12.16 0.21
CA HIS A 341 -1.43 11.13 1.23
C HIS A 341 -0.09 10.40 1.05
N VAL A 342 0.27 10.03 -0.18
CA VAL A 342 1.56 9.40 -0.51
C VAL A 342 2.71 10.39 -0.29
N GLN A 343 2.51 11.68 -0.68
CA GLN A 343 3.50 12.73 -0.46
C GLN A 343 3.90 12.83 1.01
N ALA A 344 2.93 12.78 1.93
CA ALA A 344 3.21 12.85 3.37
C ALA A 344 4.13 11.70 3.85
N PHE A 345 3.96 10.49 3.30
CA PHE A 345 4.85 9.36 3.61
C PHE A 345 6.24 9.52 2.98
N ILE A 346 6.32 10.03 1.75
CA ILE A 346 7.61 10.30 1.09
C ILE A 346 8.40 11.36 1.86
N ASP A 347 7.77 12.47 2.22
CA ASP A 347 8.40 13.56 2.99
C ASP A 347 8.96 13.07 4.32
N LEU A 348 8.22 12.18 4.98
CA LEU A 348 8.68 11.56 6.21
C LEU A 348 9.83 10.56 5.97
N ALA A 349 9.75 9.77 4.89
CA ALA A 349 10.83 8.85 4.53
C ALA A 349 12.12 9.60 4.19
N VAL A 350 12.03 10.74 3.51
CA VAL A 350 13.18 11.61 3.23
C VAL A 350 13.77 12.15 4.53
N LYS A 351 12.95 12.68 5.46
CA LYS A 351 13.42 13.16 6.77
C LYS A 351 14.13 12.08 7.60
N LEU A 352 13.63 10.87 7.60
CA LEU A 352 14.30 9.74 8.26
C LEU A 352 15.55 9.32 7.48
N GLY A 353 15.53 9.42 6.16
CA GLY A 353 16.70 9.22 5.31
C GLY A 353 17.85 10.19 5.69
N ASP A 354 17.55 11.45 5.96
CA ASP A 354 18.56 12.44 6.39
C ASP A 354 19.25 12.02 7.70
N ILE A 355 18.49 11.41 8.64
CA ILE A 355 19.07 10.87 9.88
C ILE A 355 20.03 9.73 9.59
N ILE A 356 19.64 8.80 8.71
CA ILE A 356 20.42 7.59 8.40
C ILE A 356 21.66 7.96 7.57
N GLN A 357 21.49 8.80 6.56
CA GLN A 357 22.45 9.07 5.49
C GLN A 357 23.44 10.21 5.82
N THR A 358 23.46 10.70 7.05
CA THR A 358 24.44 11.71 7.48
C THR A 358 25.85 11.12 7.47
N THR A 359 26.66 11.46 6.47
CA THR A 359 28.03 10.94 6.28
C THR A 359 29.12 11.88 6.77
N ASP A 360 28.84 13.16 6.98
CA ASP A 360 29.77 14.09 7.59
C ASP A 360 29.92 13.79 9.09
N PRO A 361 31.16 13.54 9.62
CA PRO A 361 31.31 13.15 11.01
C PRO A 361 30.95 14.27 12.01
N GLN A 362 31.05 15.55 11.63
CA GLN A 362 30.66 16.65 12.49
C GLN A 362 29.12 16.75 12.55
N ALA A 363 28.45 16.71 11.40
CA ALA A 363 26.99 16.69 11.32
C ALA A 363 26.41 15.47 12.06
N ALA A 364 27.07 14.30 11.99
CA ALA A 364 26.67 13.12 12.74
C ALA A 364 26.76 13.32 14.26
N ARG A 365 27.83 13.96 14.77
CA ARG A 365 27.93 14.31 16.19
C ARG A 365 26.84 15.30 16.64
N GLU A 366 26.55 16.30 15.80
CA GLU A 366 25.48 17.26 16.07
C GLU A 366 24.08 16.60 16.04
N ARG A 367 23.83 15.70 15.09
CA ARG A 367 22.63 14.86 15.06
C ARG A 367 22.50 14.05 16.33
N ASP A 368 23.55 13.30 16.72
CA ASP A 368 23.54 12.44 17.90
C ASP A 368 23.31 13.27 19.18
N ALA A 369 23.87 14.45 19.27
CA ALA A 369 23.67 15.34 20.40
C ALA A 369 22.23 15.85 20.53
N LYS A 370 21.51 16.03 19.42
CA LYS A 370 20.09 16.44 19.45
C LYS A 370 19.18 15.37 20.04
N PHE A 371 19.49 14.10 19.82
CA PHE A 371 18.73 12.96 20.37
C PHE A 371 19.20 12.58 21.78
N LYS A 372 20.28 13.13 22.27
CA LYS A 372 20.89 12.79 23.56
C LYS A 372 20.23 13.47 24.72
N ALA A 373 19.21 12.92 25.23
CA ALA A 373 18.79 13.27 26.59
C ALA A 373 18.49 12.02 27.44
N GLY A 374 19.21 10.92 27.20
CA GLY A 374 19.15 9.71 28.02
C GLY A 374 17.96 8.78 27.74
N GLN A 375 17.04 9.15 26.85
CA GLN A 375 15.96 8.28 26.37
C GLN A 375 15.80 8.45 24.87
N PRO A 376 15.71 7.35 24.09
CA PRO A 376 15.44 7.43 22.67
C PRO A 376 14.07 8.06 22.42
N GLU A 377 13.98 8.95 21.44
CA GLU A 377 12.70 9.50 21.01
C GLU A 377 11.84 8.37 20.44
N ILE A 378 10.55 8.31 20.85
CA ILE A 378 9.61 7.35 20.32
C ILE A 378 8.73 8.05 19.29
N PHE A 379 8.96 7.69 18.04
CA PHE A 379 8.22 8.22 16.90
C PHE A 379 7.01 7.34 16.58
N GLN A 380 5.82 7.95 16.58
CA GLN A 380 4.59 7.29 16.17
C GLN A 380 4.39 7.39 14.65
N PHE A 381 3.85 6.34 14.07
CA PHE A 381 3.53 6.35 12.64
C PHE A 381 2.42 7.37 12.35
N PRO A 382 2.57 8.24 11.36
CA PRO A 382 1.52 9.20 11.04
C PRO A 382 0.32 8.47 10.43
N THR A 383 -0.86 9.02 10.69
CA THR A 383 -2.10 8.65 10.01
C THR A 383 -2.52 9.83 9.13
N PRO A 384 -1.92 10.00 7.94
CA PRO A 384 -2.25 11.12 7.10
C PRO A 384 -3.70 11.05 6.64
N ARG A 385 -4.28 12.22 6.43
CA ARG A 385 -5.59 12.34 5.80
C ARG A 385 -5.47 12.17 4.28
N LEU A 386 -6.55 11.68 3.66
CA LEU A 386 -6.67 11.80 2.20
C LEU A 386 -6.68 13.26 1.78
N GLY A 387 -6.17 13.54 0.58
CA GLY A 387 -6.37 14.84 -0.06
C GLY A 387 -7.83 15.09 -0.46
N PRO A 388 -8.12 16.19 -1.17
CA PRO A 388 -9.48 16.54 -1.57
C PRO A 388 -10.17 15.43 -2.37
N GLY A 389 -11.42 15.09 -2.00
CA GLY A 389 -12.14 14.00 -2.65
C GLY A 389 -13.51 13.73 -2.03
N ILE A 390 -13.90 12.47 -1.95
CA ILE A 390 -15.20 12.03 -1.46
C ILE A 390 -15.20 11.94 0.08
N TRP A 391 -15.34 13.08 0.72
CA TRP A 391 -15.51 13.22 2.16
C TRP A 391 -16.02 14.65 2.50
N LEU A 392 -16.61 14.82 3.70
CA LEU A 392 -17.18 16.07 4.17
C LEU A 392 -16.79 16.35 5.62
N GLY A 393 -15.97 17.38 5.83
CA GLY A 393 -15.49 17.86 7.12
C GLY A 393 -14.06 18.38 7.04
N GLU A 394 -13.70 19.38 7.84
CA GLU A 394 -12.40 20.06 7.75
C GLU A 394 -11.34 19.45 8.67
N GLN A 395 -11.75 18.74 9.70
CA GLN A 395 -10.86 18.25 10.76
C GLN A 395 -10.86 16.73 10.88
N ALA A 396 -9.82 16.19 11.50
CA ALA A 396 -9.79 14.80 11.92
C ALA A 396 -11.03 14.49 12.79
N PRO A 397 -11.58 13.27 12.74
CA PRO A 397 -11.05 12.09 12.05
C PRO A 397 -11.47 11.94 10.58
N VAL A 398 -12.17 12.93 9.99
CA VAL A 398 -12.62 12.87 8.59
C VAL A 398 -11.44 12.72 7.63
N ALA A 399 -11.61 11.90 6.58
CA ALA A 399 -10.58 11.52 5.61
C ALA A 399 -9.40 10.74 6.21
N GLN A 400 -9.50 10.25 7.45
CA GLN A 400 -8.60 9.25 8.02
C GLN A 400 -9.23 7.86 7.99
N VAL A 401 -8.40 6.83 8.07
CA VAL A 401 -8.88 5.45 8.14
C VAL A 401 -9.56 5.19 9.49
N PHE A 402 -10.76 4.61 9.45
CA PHE A 402 -11.49 4.20 10.65
C PHE A 402 -10.81 2.99 11.29
N PRO A 403 -10.70 2.89 12.61
CA PRO A 403 -10.14 1.70 13.26
C PRO A 403 -10.97 0.44 12.95
N GLN A 404 -10.36 -0.73 13.16
CA GLN A 404 -10.99 -2.03 13.00
C GLN A 404 -11.35 -2.61 14.39
N PRO A 405 -12.55 -2.34 14.93
CA PRO A 405 -12.98 -2.92 16.18
C PRO A 405 -13.28 -4.41 16.06
N THR A 406 -13.14 -5.13 17.17
CA THR A 406 -13.68 -6.47 17.31
C THR A 406 -15.07 -6.35 17.93
N LEU A 407 -16.07 -6.88 17.22
CA LEU A 407 -17.44 -6.86 17.67
C LEU A 407 -17.67 -7.85 18.83
N ALA A 408 -18.76 -7.68 19.59
CA ALA A 408 -19.09 -8.52 20.73
C ALA A 408 -19.22 -10.03 20.40
N ASN A 409 -19.48 -10.36 19.14
CA ASN A 409 -19.50 -11.74 18.64
C ASN A 409 -18.11 -12.30 18.27
N GLY A 410 -17.02 -11.54 18.50
CA GLY A 410 -15.65 -11.92 18.21
C GLY A 410 -15.20 -11.70 16.75
N HIS A 411 -16.09 -11.24 15.86
CA HIS A 411 -15.73 -10.91 14.49
C HIS A 411 -15.18 -9.49 14.38
N LEU A 412 -14.35 -9.26 13.37
CA LEU A 412 -13.90 -7.92 13.02
C LEU A 412 -15.03 -7.16 12.28
N LEU A 413 -15.12 -5.86 12.48
CA LEU A 413 -16.16 -5.03 11.88
C LEU A 413 -16.23 -5.20 10.35
N ASP A 414 -15.10 -5.24 9.66
CA ASP A 414 -15.05 -5.35 8.20
C ASP A 414 -15.65 -6.64 7.66
N THR A 415 -15.72 -7.71 8.45
CA THR A 415 -16.44 -8.94 8.09
C THR A 415 -17.93 -8.68 7.88
N LEU A 416 -18.51 -7.74 8.67
CA LEU A 416 -19.89 -7.32 8.51
C LEU A 416 -20.08 -6.34 7.35
N LEU A 417 -19.11 -5.42 7.17
CA LEU A 417 -19.23 -4.33 6.20
C LEU A 417 -18.98 -4.78 4.75
N GLY A 418 -18.18 -5.83 4.55
CA GLY A 418 -17.81 -6.29 3.21
C GLY A 418 -17.17 -5.22 2.36
N LEU A 419 -17.61 -5.05 1.12
CA LEU A 419 -17.12 -4.05 0.16
C LEU A 419 -18.01 -2.79 0.08
N ASN A 420 -18.86 -2.56 1.09
CA ASN A 420 -19.88 -1.53 1.03
C ASN A 420 -19.48 -0.26 1.79
N PHE A 421 -20.17 0.83 1.47
CA PHE A 421 -20.28 1.95 2.39
C PHE A 421 -20.95 1.50 3.68
N ALA A 422 -20.66 2.17 4.79
CA ALA A 422 -21.28 1.82 6.06
C ALA A 422 -21.56 3.05 6.91
N VAL A 423 -22.66 3.01 7.64
CA VAL A 423 -23.00 3.99 8.67
C VAL A 423 -23.02 3.29 10.02
N LEU A 424 -22.20 3.77 10.95
CA LEU A 424 -22.21 3.34 12.34
C LEU A 424 -22.72 4.50 13.20
N GLY A 425 -23.71 4.28 14.05
CA GLY A 425 -24.25 5.38 14.85
C GLY A 425 -25.23 4.93 15.93
N GLU A 426 -25.59 5.88 16.77
CA GLU A 426 -26.61 5.66 17.79
C GLU A 426 -27.99 5.42 17.15
N ASP A 427 -28.76 4.50 17.74
CA ASP A 427 -30.12 4.16 17.27
C ASP A 427 -31.00 5.43 17.09
N SER A 428 -30.90 6.39 18.02
CA SER A 428 -31.66 7.63 17.98
C SER A 428 -31.35 8.54 16.80
N VAL A 429 -30.08 8.53 16.31
CA VAL A 429 -29.66 9.30 15.13
C VAL A 429 -30.05 8.56 13.86
N LEU A 430 -29.77 7.26 13.80
CA LEU A 430 -30.06 6.44 12.62
C LEU A 430 -31.57 6.35 12.30
N ALA A 431 -32.43 6.31 13.35
CA ALA A 431 -33.87 6.24 13.17
C ALA A 431 -34.51 7.53 12.65
N GLN A 432 -33.83 8.66 12.79
CA GLN A 432 -34.38 9.99 12.48
C GLN A 432 -33.84 10.59 11.17
N VAL A 433 -33.05 9.84 10.39
CA VAL A 433 -32.62 10.31 9.05
C VAL A 433 -33.81 10.44 8.11
N SER A 434 -33.69 11.34 7.13
CA SER A 434 -34.72 11.59 6.13
C SER A 434 -35.01 10.35 5.27
N GLU A 435 -36.19 10.32 4.64
CA GLU A 435 -36.55 9.25 3.69
C GLU A 435 -35.59 9.23 2.50
N ASP A 436 -35.23 10.40 1.95
CA ASP A 436 -34.27 10.53 0.84
C ASP A 436 -32.90 9.90 1.22
N THR A 437 -32.47 10.04 2.45
CA THR A 437 -31.23 9.42 2.93
C THR A 437 -31.35 7.90 2.99
N ARG A 438 -32.48 7.38 3.48
CA ARG A 438 -32.73 5.92 3.52
C ARG A 438 -32.77 5.31 2.13
N GLU A 439 -33.49 5.96 1.19
CA GLU A 439 -33.55 5.53 -0.21
C GLU A 439 -32.13 5.52 -0.84
N ARG A 440 -31.35 6.56 -0.59
CA ARG A 440 -29.96 6.65 -1.04
C ARG A 440 -29.10 5.52 -0.47
N TRP A 441 -29.21 5.26 0.83
CA TRP A 441 -28.48 4.14 1.46
C TRP A 441 -28.87 2.80 0.88
N LEU A 442 -30.15 2.58 0.66
CA LEU A 442 -30.65 1.34 0.03
C LEU A 442 -30.08 1.19 -1.40
N ALA A 443 -30.14 2.24 -2.19
CA ALA A 443 -29.66 2.24 -3.59
C ALA A 443 -28.13 2.00 -3.67
N GLN A 444 -27.37 2.46 -2.69
CA GLN A 444 -25.92 2.30 -2.62
C GLN A 444 -25.46 1.07 -1.80
N GLY A 445 -26.38 0.25 -1.32
CA GLY A 445 -26.06 -0.90 -0.49
C GLY A 445 -25.35 -0.53 0.83
N VAL A 446 -25.64 0.64 1.41
CA VAL A 446 -25.01 1.09 2.65
C VAL A 446 -25.37 0.19 3.82
N VAL A 447 -24.37 -0.40 4.46
CA VAL A 447 -24.56 -1.23 5.66
C VAL A 447 -24.76 -0.33 6.88
N THR A 448 -25.90 -0.47 7.54
CA THR A 448 -26.21 0.30 8.75
C THR A 448 -25.94 -0.52 9.99
N VAL A 449 -25.11 0.00 10.91
CA VAL A 449 -24.69 -0.66 12.15
C VAL A 449 -25.04 0.23 13.34
N ALA A 450 -25.93 -0.23 14.20
CA ALA A 450 -26.18 0.44 15.46
C ALA A 450 -24.95 0.34 16.39
N ALA A 451 -24.52 1.46 16.97
CA ALA A 451 -23.35 1.54 17.83
C ALA A 451 -23.60 0.96 19.24
N ARG A 452 -24.02 -0.31 19.28
CA ARG A 452 -24.22 -1.07 20.52
C ARG A 452 -22.96 -1.80 20.97
N ASP A 453 -22.02 -1.97 20.04
CA ASP A 453 -20.74 -2.61 20.31
C ASP A 453 -19.85 -1.69 21.15
N PRO A 454 -19.21 -2.18 22.24
CA PRO A 454 -18.43 -1.34 23.15
C PRO A 454 -17.28 -0.60 22.47
N GLU A 455 -16.55 -1.24 21.53
CA GLU A 455 -15.41 -0.59 20.85
C GLU A 455 -15.89 0.50 19.87
N VAL A 456 -16.98 0.26 19.15
CA VAL A 456 -17.59 1.26 18.26
C VAL A 456 -18.11 2.44 19.07
N LYS A 457 -18.83 2.18 20.16
CA LYS A 457 -19.35 3.23 21.03
C LYS A 457 -18.23 4.04 21.67
N ALA A 458 -17.21 3.39 22.22
CA ALA A 458 -16.06 4.06 22.81
C ALA A 458 -15.36 4.99 21.81
N TRP A 459 -15.25 4.59 20.55
CA TRP A 459 -14.68 5.43 19.50
C TRP A 459 -15.55 6.67 19.22
N LEU A 460 -16.88 6.49 19.08
CA LEU A 460 -17.80 7.62 18.89
C LEU A 460 -17.71 8.62 20.06
N ASP A 461 -17.74 8.11 21.30
CA ASP A 461 -17.62 8.92 22.52
C ASP A 461 -16.27 9.67 22.55
N GLN A 462 -15.16 9.00 22.21
CA GLN A 462 -13.83 9.61 22.17
C GLN A 462 -13.73 10.74 21.10
N GLN A 463 -14.37 10.55 19.95
CA GLN A 463 -14.41 11.57 18.90
C GLN A 463 -15.47 12.65 19.16
N GLY A 464 -16.32 12.48 20.19
CA GLY A 464 -17.41 13.38 20.51
C GLY A 464 -18.48 13.42 19.42
N VAL A 465 -18.74 12.32 18.71
CA VAL A 465 -19.72 12.21 17.61
C VAL A 465 -20.73 11.11 17.87
N ARG A 466 -21.88 11.15 17.20
CA ARG A 466 -22.96 10.18 17.39
C ARG A 466 -23.17 9.24 16.21
N ALA A 467 -22.61 9.57 15.06
CA ALA A 467 -22.57 8.70 13.90
C ALA A 467 -21.34 8.98 13.03
N VAL A 468 -20.93 7.97 12.26
CA VAL A 468 -19.86 8.04 11.26
C VAL A 468 -20.28 7.33 10.00
N LEU A 469 -20.01 7.92 8.84
CA LEU A 469 -20.19 7.32 7.52
C LEU A 469 -18.81 6.92 6.97
N LEU A 470 -18.68 5.65 6.60
CA LEU A 470 -17.45 5.03 6.11
C LEU A 470 -17.56 4.69 4.62
N ARG A 471 -16.46 4.86 3.91
CA ARG A 471 -16.26 4.42 2.53
C ARG A 471 -15.90 2.92 2.48
N PRO A 472 -16.00 2.28 1.28
CA PRO A 472 -15.58 0.88 1.11
C PRO A 472 -14.10 0.62 1.45
N ASP A 473 -13.22 1.61 1.25
CA ASP A 473 -11.79 1.57 1.62
C ASP A 473 -11.53 1.93 3.10
N ARG A 474 -12.60 2.05 3.90
CA ARG A 474 -12.60 2.33 5.35
C ARG A 474 -12.13 3.71 5.76
N TYR A 475 -11.94 4.63 4.81
CA TYR A 475 -11.75 6.02 5.18
C TYR A 475 -13.08 6.67 5.60
N ILE A 476 -12.99 7.56 6.58
CA ILE A 476 -14.16 8.28 7.13
C ILE A 476 -14.60 9.32 6.11
N LEU A 477 -15.81 9.14 5.58
CA LEU A 477 -16.44 10.11 4.67
C LEU A 477 -16.93 11.32 5.44
N GLY A 478 -17.45 11.13 6.63
CA GLY A 478 -17.90 12.19 7.51
C GLY A 478 -18.38 11.69 8.87
N VAL A 479 -18.53 12.62 9.80
CA VAL A 479 -19.04 12.38 11.15
C VAL A 479 -20.22 13.27 11.47
N ALA A 480 -21.17 12.83 12.29
CA ALA A 480 -22.41 13.56 12.59
C ALA A 480 -22.74 13.56 14.08
N GLN A 481 -23.30 14.69 14.54
CA GLN A 481 -23.88 14.86 15.87
C GLN A 481 -25.41 14.69 15.86
N SER A 482 -26.03 14.73 14.70
CA SER A 482 -27.48 14.67 14.52
C SER A 482 -27.85 13.96 13.23
N SER A 483 -29.12 13.56 13.11
CA SER A 483 -29.68 13.00 11.87
C SER A 483 -29.58 13.99 10.70
N ALA A 484 -29.82 15.30 10.94
CA ALA A 484 -29.71 16.32 9.90
C ALA A 484 -28.27 16.48 9.36
N GLU A 485 -27.24 16.34 10.22
CA GLU A 485 -25.86 16.29 9.78
C GLU A 485 -25.56 15.01 9.00
N LEU A 486 -26.10 13.90 9.45
CA LEU A 486 -25.94 12.61 8.77
C LEU A 486 -26.61 12.61 7.39
N ASP A 487 -27.77 13.26 7.23
CA ASP A 487 -28.42 13.51 5.94
C ASP A 487 -27.50 14.31 5.00
N ARG A 488 -26.92 15.40 5.52
CA ARG A 488 -25.99 16.24 4.73
C ARG A 488 -24.75 15.47 4.29
N ILE A 489 -24.17 14.65 5.16
CA ILE A 489 -23.01 13.82 4.83
C ILE A 489 -23.40 12.74 3.82
N SER A 490 -24.55 12.12 3.98
CA SER A 490 -25.05 11.09 3.07
C SER A 490 -25.32 11.63 1.65
N ALA A 491 -25.55 12.93 1.51
CA ALA A 491 -25.70 13.57 0.20
C ALA A 491 -24.41 13.56 -0.66
N VAL A 492 -23.23 13.33 -0.02
CA VAL A 492 -21.93 13.22 -0.72
C VAL A 492 -21.68 11.82 -1.28
N LEU A 493 -22.49 10.81 -0.90
CA LEU A 493 -22.39 9.49 -1.49
C LEU A 493 -22.50 9.58 -3.02
N PRO A 494 -21.63 8.89 -3.76
CA PRO A 494 -21.66 8.90 -5.23
C PRO A 494 -23.05 8.48 -5.73
N THR A 495 -23.56 9.23 -6.70
CA THR A 495 -24.82 8.89 -7.40
C THR A 495 -24.60 9.06 -8.89
N ALA A 496 -25.16 8.16 -9.70
CA ALA A 496 -25.24 8.39 -11.13
C ALA A 496 -26.27 9.52 -11.41
N GLY A 497 -26.01 10.34 -12.41
CA GLY A 497 -27.01 11.21 -12.96
C GLY A 497 -28.28 10.40 -13.33
N ALA A 498 -29.45 10.99 -13.29
CA ALA A 498 -30.81 10.45 -13.20
C ALA A 498 -31.24 9.29 -14.15
N LEU A 499 -30.33 8.44 -14.63
CA LEU A 499 -30.63 7.36 -15.59
C LEU A 499 -30.24 5.94 -15.12
N ALA A 500 -29.69 5.75 -13.91
CA ALA A 500 -29.32 4.41 -13.43
C ALA A 500 -30.42 3.83 -12.53
N HIS A 501 -31.17 2.88 -13.02
CA HIS A 501 -32.06 2.06 -12.23
C HIS A 501 -31.29 0.90 -11.59
N GLY A 502 -31.11 0.95 -10.26
CA GLY A 502 -30.71 -0.18 -9.40
C GLY A 502 -29.23 -0.52 -9.40
N CYS A 503 -28.47 0.02 -8.45
CA CYS A 503 -27.21 -0.55 -7.98
C CYS A 503 -27.47 -1.73 -7.05
#